data_699a2432711bdc4e50a010a216988c74
#
_entry.id   699a2432711bdc4e50a010a216988c74
#
_cell.length_a   1.000
_cell.length_b   1.000
_cell.length_c   1.000
_cell.angle_alpha   90.00
_cell.angle_beta   90.00
_cell.angle_gamma   90.00
#
_symmetry.space_group_name_H-M   'P 1'
#
loop_
_entity.id
_entity.type
_entity.pdbx_description
1 polymer ?
#
loop_
_entity_poly.entity_id
_entity_poly.type
_entity_poly.pdbx_seq_one_letter_code
_entity_poly.pdbx_strand_id
1 'polypeptide(L)'
;MRRLPSLLLLLALAAVSAAAQQLPQQGTDPSWTAPEKDAARKNPFASKPELAAGGQRVFSRTCASCHGDAEHRATSKAPDLGGEAVQAQSDGAIFWKITNGNTKKAMPSWGSIPEPQRWQLVLYVRSLGDKK
;
A
#
# COMPACT_ATOMS: atom_id res chain seq x y z
N MET A 1 42.46 -40.86 44.43
CA MET A 1 41.94 -40.95 43.03
C MET A 1 40.50 -40.52 43.05
N ARG A 2 40.22 -39.28 42.71
CA ARG A 2 38.85 -38.72 42.69
C ARG A 2 38.50 -38.48 41.22
N ARG A 3 37.50 -39.22 40.74
CA ARG A 3 36.96 -39.06 39.37
C ARG A 3 35.94 -37.91 39.40
N LEU A 4 36.17 -36.87 38.58
CA LEU A 4 35.23 -35.79 38.33
C LEU A 4 34.20 -36.24 37.25
N PRO A 5 32.91 -36.07 37.46
CA PRO A 5 31.95 -36.32 36.42
C PRO A 5 31.88 -35.13 35.43
N SER A 6 31.99 -35.44 34.15
CA SER A 6 31.82 -34.51 33.04
C SER A 6 30.41 -33.94 33.01
N LEU A 7 30.29 -32.66 33.25
CA LEU A 7 29.05 -31.91 33.16
C LEU A 7 28.79 -31.61 31.66
N LEU A 8 27.90 -32.40 31.01
CA LEU A 8 27.38 -32.14 29.69
C LEU A 8 26.43 -30.92 29.75
N LEU A 9 26.95 -29.80 29.28
CA LEU A 9 26.17 -28.57 29.12
C LEU A 9 25.35 -28.68 27.85
N LEU A 10 24.08 -29.05 27.98
CA LEU A 10 23.08 -29.01 26.88
C LEU A 10 22.68 -27.56 26.64
N LEU A 11 23.25 -26.92 25.61
CA LEU A 11 22.75 -25.65 25.06
C LEU A 11 21.45 -25.93 24.32
N ALA A 12 20.33 -25.66 24.96
CA ALA A 12 19.04 -25.55 24.24
C ALA A 12 19.02 -24.23 23.47
N LEU A 13 19.21 -24.30 22.15
CA LEU A 13 18.90 -23.19 21.25
C LEU A 13 17.37 -23.01 21.24
N ALA A 14 16.86 -22.03 21.95
CA ALA A 14 15.51 -21.55 21.79
C ALA A 14 15.42 -20.79 20.48
N ALA A 15 14.87 -21.42 19.43
CA ALA A 15 14.48 -20.76 18.22
C ALA A 15 13.29 -19.83 18.53
N VAL A 16 13.58 -18.54 18.70
CA VAL A 16 12.54 -17.50 18.77
C VAL A 16 11.99 -17.32 17.36
N SER A 17 10.89 -18.02 17.07
CA SER A 17 10.08 -17.72 15.88
C SER A 17 9.48 -16.33 16.05
N ALA A 18 10.08 -15.34 15.40
CA ALA A 18 9.49 -14.03 15.24
C ALA A 18 8.28 -14.18 14.31
N ALA A 19 7.11 -14.49 14.89
CA ALA A 19 5.86 -14.29 14.22
C ALA A 19 5.75 -12.80 13.92
N ALA A 20 5.93 -12.42 12.65
CA ALA A 20 5.67 -11.08 12.18
C ALA A 20 4.20 -10.77 12.50
N GLN A 21 3.98 -10.01 13.57
CA GLN A 21 2.66 -9.51 13.93
C GLN A 21 2.27 -8.52 12.83
N GLN A 22 1.39 -8.97 11.93
CA GLN A 22 0.73 -8.08 10.99
C GLN A 22 -0.14 -7.15 11.81
N LEU A 23 0.31 -5.89 11.93
CA LEU A 23 -0.50 -4.83 12.51
C LEU A 23 -1.82 -4.74 11.74
N PRO A 24 -2.98 -4.62 12.42
CA PRO A 24 -4.26 -4.45 11.72
C PRO A 24 -4.16 -3.21 10.84
N GLN A 25 -4.27 -3.40 9.52
CA GLN A 25 -4.27 -2.31 8.55
C GLN A 25 -5.60 -1.56 8.69
N GLN A 26 -5.59 -0.54 9.53
CA GLN A 26 -6.76 0.30 9.74
C GLN A 26 -7.12 1.00 8.42
N GLY A 27 -8.31 0.74 7.91
CA GLY A 27 -8.88 1.44 6.77
C GLY A 27 -8.93 0.69 5.44
N THR A 28 -8.41 -0.52 5.35
CA THR A 28 -8.58 -1.36 4.15
C THR A 28 -9.64 -2.42 4.37
N ASP A 29 -10.62 -2.47 3.47
CA ASP A 29 -11.62 -3.55 3.44
C ASP A 29 -10.91 -4.85 3.03
N PRO A 30 -10.83 -5.88 3.91
CA PRO A 30 -10.13 -7.14 3.58
C PRO A 30 -10.79 -7.88 2.40
N SER A 31 -12.07 -7.63 2.13
CA SER A 31 -12.77 -8.20 0.98
C SER A 31 -12.41 -7.50 -0.34
N TRP A 32 -11.72 -6.34 -0.29
CA TRP A 32 -11.31 -5.57 -1.45
C TRP A 32 -9.79 -5.65 -1.64
N THR A 33 -9.32 -6.85 -1.90
CA THR A 33 -7.91 -7.18 -2.08
C THR A 33 -7.63 -7.47 -3.55
N ALA A 34 -6.57 -6.88 -4.08
CA ALA A 34 -6.12 -7.17 -5.45
C ALA A 34 -5.70 -8.64 -5.57
N PRO A 35 -6.09 -9.34 -6.66
CA PRO A 35 -5.57 -10.66 -6.96
C PRO A 35 -4.02 -10.64 -6.99
N GLU A 36 -3.39 -11.74 -6.57
CA GLU A 36 -1.93 -11.83 -6.45
C GLU A 36 -1.20 -11.40 -7.73
N LYS A 37 -1.67 -11.88 -8.89
CA LYS A 37 -1.11 -11.52 -10.22
C LYS A 37 -1.13 -10.00 -10.47
N ASP A 38 -2.18 -9.31 -10.01
CA ASP A 38 -2.32 -7.86 -10.19
C ASP A 38 -1.49 -7.11 -9.16
N ALA A 39 -1.49 -7.57 -7.91
CA ALA A 39 -0.66 -7.01 -6.85
C ALA A 39 0.84 -7.12 -7.14
N ALA A 40 1.29 -8.17 -7.86
CA ALA A 40 2.67 -8.36 -8.26
C ALA A 40 3.15 -7.43 -9.40
N ARG A 41 2.22 -6.73 -10.10
CA ARG A 41 2.58 -5.80 -11.18
C ARG A 41 3.45 -4.67 -10.65
N LYS A 42 4.51 -4.35 -11.40
CA LYS A 42 5.40 -3.23 -11.09
C LYS A 42 4.96 -1.99 -11.86
N ASN A 43 5.10 -0.83 -11.24
CA ASN A 43 4.86 0.43 -11.93
C ASN A 43 5.96 0.64 -12.99
N PRO A 44 5.62 0.73 -14.29
CA PRO A 44 6.61 0.93 -15.34
C PRO A 44 7.31 2.30 -15.26
N PHE A 45 6.78 3.21 -14.45
CA PHE A 45 7.31 4.54 -14.23
C PHE A 45 7.98 4.72 -12.86
N ALA A 46 8.24 3.64 -12.11
CA ALA A 46 8.81 3.73 -10.76
C ALA A 46 10.14 4.51 -10.69
N SER A 47 10.94 4.49 -11.77
CA SER A 47 12.20 5.25 -11.88
C SER A 47 12.03 6.68 -12.41
N LYS A 48 10.78 7.16 -12.59
CA LYS A 48 10.46 8.46 -13.21
C LYS A 48 9.52 9.26 -12.29
N PRO A 49 9.98 9.68 -11.09
CA PRO A 49 9.14 10.35 -10.10
C PRO A 49 8.53 11.66 -10.61
N GLU A 50 9.15 12.32 -11.59
CA GLU A 50 8.63 13.52 -12.24
C GLU A 50 7.26 13.30 -12.91
N LEU A 51 6.95 12.08 -13.31
CA LEU A 51 5.64 11.74 -13.89
C LEU A 51 4.49 11.77 -12.86
N ALA A 52 4.79 11.84 -11.57
CA ALA A 52 3.78 12.04 -10.53
C ALA A 52 2.97 13.35 -10.75
N ALA A 53 3.57 14.39 -11.36
CA ALA A 53 2.86 15.61 -11.72
C ALA A 53 1.71 15.36 -12.72
N GLY A 54 1.88 14.39 -13.62
CA GLY A 54 0.79 13.92 -14.49
C GLY A 54 -0.34 13.26 -13.69
N GLY A 55 0.02 12.40 -12.76
CA GLY A 55 -0.90 11.76 -11.82
C GLY A 55 -1.66 12.77 -10.97
N GLN A 56 -0.96 13.80 -10.45
CA GLN A 56 -1.58 14.87 -9.67
C GLN A 56 -2.68 15.60 -10.45
N ARG A 57 -2.43 15.93 -11.74
CA ARG A 57 -3.46 16.59 -12.57
C ARG A 57 -4.71 15.73 -12.78
N VAL A 58 -4.54 14.42 -12.93
CA VAL A 58 -5.68 13.50 -13.00
C VAL A 58 -6.38 13.41 -11.65
N PHE A 59 -5.62 13.26 -10.57
CA PHE A 59 -6.10 13.15 -9.20
C PHE A 59 -7.00 14.33 -8.81
N SER A 60 -6.53 15.55 -9.05
CA SER A 60 -7.25 16.77 -8.69
C SER A 60 -8.63 16.88 -9.35
N ARG A 61 -8.79 16.28 -10.54
CA ARG A 61 -10.08 16.30 -11.28
C ARG A 61 -11.01 15.16 -10.93
N THR A 62 -10.47 14.01 -10.48
CA THR A 62 -11.26 12.77 -10.38
C THR A 62 -11.31 12.18 -8.98
N CYS A 63 -10.34 12.46 -8.13
CA CYS A 63 -10.15 11.78 -6.85
C CYS A 63 -10.24 12.74 -5.66
N ALA A 64 -9.77 13.99 -5.81
CA ALA A 64 -9.59 14.93 -4.73
C ALA A 64 -10.89 15.27 -3.98
N SER A 65 -12.05 15.26 -4.65
CA SER A 65 -13.34 15.53 -4.02
C SER A 65 -13.67 14.57 -2.87
N CYS A 66 -13.14 13.35 -2.90
CA CYS A 66 -13.34 12.36 -1.85
C CYS A 66 -12.08 12.15 -1.00
N HIS A 67 -10.92 12.05 -1.65
CA HIS A 67 -9.68 11.73 -0.98
C HIS A 67 -8.91 12.94 -0.44
N GLY A 68 -9.38 14.15 -0.72
CA GLY A 68 -8.63 15.36 -0.43
C GLY A 68 -7.43 15.52 -1.37
N ASP A 69 -6.63 16.54 -1.16
CA ASP A 69 -5.38 16.81 -1.86
C ASP A 69 -4.26 17.11 -0.86
N ALA A 70 -3.13 17.66 -1.32
CA ALA A 70 -2.01 18.00 -0.46
C ALA A 70 -2.35 19.06 0.61
N GLU A 71 -3.40 19.86 0.40
CA GLU A 71 -3.81 20.96 1.25
C GLU A 71 -5.07 20.61 2.07
N HIS A 72 -5.91 19.73 1.56
CA HIS A 72 -7.19 19.36 2.17
C HIS A 72 -7.19 17.88 2.56
N ARG A 73 -7.59 17.62 3.80
CA ARG A 73 -7.71 16.24 4.30
C ARG A 73 -8.80 15.48 3.56
N ALA A 74 -8.58 14.16 3.40
CA ALA A 74 -9.61 13.25 2.95
C ALA A 74 -10.90 13.41 3.74
N THR A 75 -12.04 13.23 3.09
CA THR A 75 -13.34 13.20 3.77
C THR A 75 -13.40 11.99 4.71
N SER A 76 -14.26 12.04 5.74
CA SER A 76 -14.41 10.97 6.73
C SER A 76 -14.79 9.59 6.13
N LYS A 77 -15.20 9.55 4.86
CA LYS A 77 -15.62 8.33 4.16
C LYS A 77 -14.54 7.71 3.28
N ALA A 78 -13.49 8.47 2.94
CA ALA A 78 -12.40 8.00 2.09
C ALA A 78 -11.12 7.83 2.92
N PRO A 79 -10.31 6.78 2.67
CA PRO A 79 -9.05 6.61 3.37
C PRO A 79 -8.06 7.72 3.05
N ASP A 80 -7.23 8.06 4.03
CA ASP A 80 -6.05 8.90 3.83
C ASP A 80 -5.03 8.14 2.96
N LEU A 81 -4.84 8.61 1.73
CA LEU A 81 -3.96 7.94 0.78
C LEU A 81 -2.47 8.06 1.13
N GLY A 82 -2.08 9.06 1.92
CA GLY A 82 -0.73 9.15 2.50
C GLY A 82 -0.56 8.31 3.77
N GLY A 83 -1.61 7.64 4.24
CA GLY A 83 -1.60 6.80 5.44
C GLY A 83 -0.88 5.47 5.22
N GLU A 84 -0.34 4.91 6.32
CA GLU A 84 0.42 3.67 6.33
C GLU A 84 -0.33 2.51 5.65
N ALA A 85 -1.63 2.36 5.92
CA ALA A 85 -2.46 1.30 5.35
C ALA A 85 -2.52 1.30 3.81
N VAL A 86 -2.39 2.47 3.17
CA VAL A 86 -2.32 2.59 1.72
C VAL A 86 -0.87 2.44 1.26
N GLN A 87 0.06 3.10 1.95
CA GLN A 87 1.47 3.12 1.57
C GLN A 87 2.17 1.75 1.70
N ALA A 88 1.67 0.87 2.58
CA ALA A 88 2.15 -0.51 2.71
C ALA A 88 1.73 -1.44 1.56
N GLN A 89 0.74 -1.04 0.74
CA GLN A 89 0.28 -1.86 -0.40
C GLN A 89 1.29 -1.79 -1.55
N SER A 90 1.32 -2.82 -2.41
CA SER A 90 2.12 -2.77 -3.63
C SER A 90 1.54 -1.79 -4.66
N ASP A 91 2.37 -1.31 -5.59
CA ASP A 91 1.92 -0.45 -6.69
C ASP A 91 0.85 -1.12 -7.55
N GLY A 92 1.00 -2.43 -7.80
CA GLY A 92 0.02 -3.22 -8.54
C GLY A 92 -1.32 -3.30 -7.81
N ALA A 93 -1.31 -3.41 -6.47
CA ALA A 93 -2.54 -3.42 -5.68
C ALA A 93 -3.27 -2.07 -5.73
N ILE A 94 -2.53 -0.97 -5.61
CA ILE A 94 -3.11 0.39 -5.74
C ILE A 94 -3.66 0.60 -7.15
N PHE A 95 -2.90 0.20 -8.18
CA PHE A 95 -3.33 0.28 -9.57
C PHE A 95 -4.63 -0.50 -9.82
N TRP A 96 -4.72 -1.74 -9.30
CA TRP A 96 -5.91 -2.57 -9.41
C TRP A 96 -7.12 -1.91 -8.74
N LYS A 97 -6.95 -1.35 -7.56
CA LYS A 97 -8.00 -0.65 -6.82
C LYS A 97 -8.51 0.58 -7.56
N ILE A 98 -7.63 1.38 -8.12
CA ILE A 98 -8.00 2.52 -8.99
C ILE A 98 -8.80 2.02 -10.19
N THR A 99 -8.33 0.96 -10.85
CA THR A 99 -8.95 0.42 -12.05
C THR A 99 -10.37 -0.08 -11.81
N ASN A 100 -10.57 -0.83 -10.73
CA ASN A 100 -11.82 -1.55 -10.48
C ASN A 100 -12.80 -0.79 -9.58
N GLY A 101 -12.30 0.15 -8.78
CA GLY A 101 -13.12 0.84 -7.80
C GLY A 101 -13.64 -0.09 -6.69
N ASN A 102 -14.53 0.45 -5.86
CA ASN A 102 -15.27 -0.28 -4.82
C ASN A 102 -16.66 0.33 -4.66
N THR A 103 -17.63 -0.17 -5.41
CA THR A 103 -18.99 0.38 -5.40
C THR A 103 -19.66 0.27 -4.03
N LYS A 104 -19.32 -0.75 -3.22
CA LYS A 104 -19.82 -0.89 -1.85
C LYS A 104 -19.35 0.24 -0.94
N LYS A 105 -18.22 0.87 -1.26
CA LYS A 105 -17.64 2.00 -0.55
C LYS A 105 -17.75 3.32 -1.32
N ALA A 106 -18.60 3.35 -2.36
CA ALA A 106 -18.84 4.51 -3.21
C ALA A 106 -17.58 5.02 -3.96
N MET A 107 -16.56 4.17 -4.18
CA MET A 107 -15.43 4.49 -5.04
C MET A 107 -15.71 4.01 -6.47
N PRO A 108 -15.81 4.92 -7.46
CA PRO A 108 -16.02 4.52 -8.84
C PRO A 108 -14.87 3.71 -9.43
N SER A 109 -15.14 2.93 -10.47
CA SER A 109 -14.11 2.36 -11.32
C SER A 109 -13.51 3.45 -12.22
N TRP A 110 -12.20 3.49 -12.29
CA TRP A 110 -11.45 4.41 -13.15
C TRP A 110 -10.76 3.69 -14.32
N GLY A 111 -11.28 2.53 -14.70
CA GLY A 111 -10.77 1.73 -15.82
C GLY A 111 -10.80 2.45 -17.16
N SER A 112 -11.65 3.47 -17.34
CA SER A 112 -11.71 4.32 -18.53
C SER A 112 -10.53 5.31 -18.66
N ILE A 113 -9.82 5.60 -17.56
CA ILE A 113 -8.60 6.40 -17.62
C ILE A 113 -7.51 5.57 -18.31
N PRO A 114 -6.77 6.12 -19.30
CA PRO A 114 -5.68 5.40 -19.96
C PRO A 114 -4.69 4.77 -18.98
N GLU A 115 -4.24 3.56 -19.25
CA GLU A 115 -3.34 2.81 -18.36
C GLU A 115 -2.11 3.59 -17.91
N PRO A 116 -1.37 4.30 -18.81
CA PRO A 116 -0.23 5.10 -18.39
C PRO A 116 -0.59 6.18 -17.36
N GLN A 117 -1.75 6.82 -17.50
CA GLN A 117 -2.20 7.84 -16.53
C GLN A 117 -2.58 7.22 -15.18
N ARG A 118 -3.14 6.01 -15.15
CA ARG A 118 -3.40 5.27 -13.91
C ARG A 118 -2.09 4.91 -13.18
N TRP A 119 -1.04 4.55 -13.90
CA TRP A 119 0.29 4.35 -13.30
C TRP A 119 0.92 5.65 -12.77
N GLN A 120 0.69 6.77 -13.44
CA GLN A 120 1.09 8.09 -12.93
C GLN A 120 0.29 8.47 -11.66
N LEU A 121 -1.00 8.09 -11.58
CA LEU A 121 -1.77 8.23 -10.35
C LEU A 121 -1.15 7.45 -9.18
N VAL A 122 -0.66 6.23 -9.42
CA VAL A 122 0.05 5.46 -8.39
C VAL A 122 1.29 6.19 -7.90
N LEU A 123 2.10 6.80 -8.80
CA LEU A 123 3.25 7.62 -8.39
C LEU A 123 2.82 8.81 -7.52
N TYR A 124 1.74 9.47 -7.89
CA TYR A 124 1.23 10.59 -7.09
C TYR A 124 0.76 10.14 -5.71
N VAL A 125 0.02 9.02 -5.61
CA VAL A 125 -0.40 8.43 -4.33
C VAL A 125 0.83 8.12 -3.45
N ARG A 126 1.91 7.59 -4.02
CA ARG A 126 3.16 7.38 -3.29
C ARG A 126 3.74 8.67 -2.73
N SER A 127 3.75 9.73 -3.53
CA SER A 127 4.27 11.03 -3.09
C SER A 127 3.47 11.67 -1.95
N LEU A 128 2.25 11.20 -1.68
CA LEU A 128 1.47 11.66 -0.53
C LEU A 128 2.00 11.09 0.80
N GLY A 129 2.59 9.91 0.77
CA GLY A 129 3.24 9.30 1.93
C GLY A 129 4.52 10.04 2.36
N ASP A 130 5.25 10.62 1.40
CA ASP A 130 6.52 11.33 1.64
C ASP A 130 6.34 12.71 2.33
N LYS A 131 5.10 13.19 2.43
CA LYS A 131 4.77 14.52 2.97
C LYS A 131 4.37 14.53 4.44
N LYS A 132 4.56 13.41 5.15
CA LYS A 132 4.22 13.27 6.57
C LYS A 132 5.42 13.34 7.48
#